data_6d621c78cd25b9316989bad70bf910a6
#
_entry.id   6d621c78cd25b9316989bad70bf910a6
#
_cell.length_a   1.000
_cell.length_b   1.000
_cell.length_c   1.000
_cell.angle_alpha   90.00
_cell.angle_beta   90.00
_cell.angle_gamma   90.00
#
_symmetry.space_group_name_H-M   'P 1'
#
loop_
_entity.id
_entity.type
_entity.pdbx_description
1 polymer ?
#
loop_
_entity_poly.entity_id
_entity_poly.type
_entity_poly.pdbx_seq_one_letter_code
_entity_poly.pdbx_strand_id
1 'polypeptide(L)'
;MKKYAKYPALAVTLAIMAVIFVLSSQPAELSTKVSRAVTETVQASRIKTITPLWFSTTNLNANVRKWAHIYIYCALGVSMAVTVQLWLHRVTLRQKALLASALCMLYAAGDEFHQYFVPGRAAQLSDVVIDAMGFLPCVAAVYLVLWAVRRLRN
;
A
#
# COMPACT_ATOMS: atom_id res chain seq x y z
N MET A 1 13.51 26.40 -2.50
CA MET A 1 13.50 25.05 -1.87
C MET A 1 12.34 24.15 -2.31
N LYS A 2 11.09 24.62 -2.46
CA LYS A 2 9.93 23.75 -2.85
C LYS A 2 10.03 23.11 -4.26
N LYS A 3 10.78 23.73 -5.18
CA LYS A 3 10.90 23.25 -6.59
C LYS A 3 11.63 21.90 -6.70
N TYR A 4 12.54 21.58 -5.79
CA TYR A 4 13.34 20.35 -5.81
C TYR A 4 12.72 19.21 -4.97
N ALA A 5 11.80 19.50 -4.07
CA ALA A 5 11.15 18.47 -3.21
C ALA A 5 10.36 17.40 -3.98
N LYS A 6 9.97 17.69 -5.23
CA LYS A 6 9.24 16.74 -6.08
C LYS A 6 10.07 15.53 -6.51
N TYR A 7 11.38 15.69 -6.68
CA TYR A 7 12.27 14.59 -7.12
C TYR A 7 12.49 13.55 -6.01
N PRO A 8 12.86 13.93 -4.76
CA PRO A 8 12.93 12.95 -3.68
C PRO A 8 11.57 12.30 -3.37
N ALA A 9 10.44 13.01 -3.49
CA ALA A 9 9.13 12.40 -3.32
C ALA A 9 8.87 11.30 -4.38
N LEU A 10 9.19 11.58 -5.64
CA LEU A 10 9.08 10.58 -6.70
C LEU A 10 10.04 9.40 -6.44
N ALA A 11 11.28 9.67 -6.05
CA ALA A 11 12.26 8.63 -5.75
C ALA A 11 11.78 7.69 -4.63
N VAL A 12 11.18 8.24 -3.56
CA VAL A 12 10.59 7.45 -2.48
C VAL A 12 9.42 6.61 -2.99
N THR A 13 8.54 7.17 -3.82
CA THR A 13 7.43 6.41 -4.42
C THR A 13 7.93 5.25 -5.27
N LEU A 14 8.92 5.50 -6.14
CA LEU A 14 9.52 4.46 -6.97
C LEU A 14 10.24 3.39 -6.13
N ALA A 15 10.91 3.79 -5.05
CA ALA A 15 11.55 2.85 -4.13
C ALA A 15 10.53 1.93 -3.45
N ILE A 16 9.39 2.48 -2.99
CA ILE A 16 8.31 1.67 -2.40
C ILE A 16 7.73 0.71 -3.46
N MET A 17 7.47 1.18 -4.68
CA MET A 17 7.03 0.32 -5.78
C MET A 17 8.03 -0.80 -6.06
N ALA A 18 9.33 -0.50 -6.11
CA ALA A 18 10.37 -1.50 -6.29
C ALA A 18 10.39 -2.54 -5.15
N VAL A 19 10.23 -2.11 -3.90
CA VAL A 19 10.15 -3.02 -2.75
C VAL A 19 8.93 -3.94 -2.87
N ILE A 20 7.74 -3.40 -3.20
CA ILE A 20 6.53 -4.21 -3.42
C ILE A 20 6.82 -5.25 -4.52
N PHE A 21 7.35 -4.83 -5.66
CA PHE A 21 7.65 -5.72 -6.78
C PHE A 21 8.60 -6.86 -6.38
N VAL A 22 9.69 -6.55 -5.64
CA VAL A 22 10.64 -7.56 -5.16
C VAL A 22 9.98 -8.55 -4.20
N LEU A 23 9.15 -8.07 -3.29
CA LEU A 23 8.42 -8.94 -2.35
C LEU A 23 7.38 -9.81 -3.06
N SER A 24 6.70 -9.26 -4.06
CA SER A 24 5.71 -9.96 -4.87
C SER A 24 6.34 -10.99 -5.81
N SER A 25 7.58 -10.78 -6.24
CA SER A 25 8.33 -11.71 -7.09
C SER A 25 8.83 -12.96 -6.35
N GLN A 26 8.73 -12.98 -5.02
CA GLN A 26 9.20 -14.13 -4.24
C GLN A 26 8.24 -15.32 -4.36
N PRO A 27 8.74 -16.55 -4.59
CA PRO A 27 7.95 -17.76 -4.54
C PRO A 27 7.15 -17.90 -3.23
N ALA A 28 5.97 -18.54 -3.32
CA ALA A 28 5.09 -18.68 -2.16
C ALA A 28 5.76 -19.33 -0.94
N GLU A 29 6.66 -20.29 -1.13
CA GLU A 29 7.39 -20.94 -0.05
C GLU A 29 8.27 -19.98 0.74
N LEU A 30 9.03 -19.10 0.04
CA LEU A 30 9.91 -18.14 0.68
C LEU A 30 9.10 -17.08 1.43
N SER A 31 8.06 -16.55 0.79
CA SER A 31 7.12 -15.61 1.42
C SER A 31 6.46 -16.21 2.66
N THR A 32 6.13 -17.51 2.63
CA THR A 32 5.55 -18.22 3.78
C THR A 32 6.56 -18.38 4.92
N LYS A 33 7.83 -18.66 4.63
CA LYS A 33 8.88 -18.75 5.65
C LYS A 33 9.08 -17.42 6.38
N VAL A 34 9.16 -16.30 5.63
CA VAL A 34 9.31 -14.97 6.21
C VAL A 34 8.11 -14.59 7.08
N SER A 35 6.90 -14.79 6.59
CA SER A 35 5.69 -14.46 7.36
C SER A 35 5.52 -15.39 8.58
N ARG A 36 6.02 -16.62 8.54
CA ARG A 36 5.99 -17.54 9.69
C ARG A 36 6.87 -17.03 10.83
N ALA A 37 8.07 -16.53 10.56
CA ALA A 37 8.94 -15.94 11.57
C ALA A 37 8.26 -14.74 12.27
N VAL A 38 7.58 -13.88 11.51
CA VAL A 38 6.77 -12.77 12.08
C VAL A 38 5.60 -13.31 12.91
N THR A 39 4.93 -14.35 12.43
CA THR A 39 3.80 -14.99 13.12
C THR A 39 4.22 -15.55 14.48
N GLU A 40 5.36 -16.22 14.55
CA GLU A 40 5.91 -16.78 15.78
C GLU A 40 6.23 -15.66 16.80
N THR A 41 6.80 -14.54 16.33
CA THR A 41 7.07 -13.38 17.18
C THR A 41 5.78 -12.75 17.73
N VAL A 42 4.75 -12.62 16.89
CA VAL A 42 3.42 -12.09 17.28
C VAL A 42 2.77 -13.01 18.32
N GLN A 43 2.83 -14.33 18.11
CA GLN A 43 2.28 -15.30 19.06
C GLN A 43 3.01 -15.25 20.40
N ALA A 44 4.34 -15.17 20.38
CA ALA A 44 5.15 -15.07 21.60
C ALA A 44 4.84 -13.79 22.41
N SER A 45 4.52 -12.70 21.71
CA SER A 45 4.20 -11.40 22.32
C SER A 45 2.79 -11.33 22.93
N ARG A 46 1.96 -12.37 22.80
CA ARG A 46 0.55 -12.40 23.22
C ARG A 46 -0.32 -11.22 22.74
N ILE A 47 0.09 -10.57 21.64
CA ILE A 47 -0.64 -9.46 21.06
C ILE A 47 -1.90 -10.02 20.38
N LYS A 48 -3.08 -9.52 20.78
CA LYS A 48 -4.32 -9.83 20.09
C LYS A 48 -4.30 -9.15 18.71
N THR A 49 -4.17 -9.95 17.65
CA THR A 49 -4.26 -9.43 16.29
C THR A 49 -5.72 -9.12 15.96
N ILE A 50 -5.94 -7.93 15.39
CA ILE A 50 -7.27 -7.58 14.86
C ILE A 50 -7.48 -8.41 13.59
N THR A 51 -8.51 -9.25 13.60
CA THR A 51 -8.91 -10.07 12.44
C THR A 51 -10.24 -9.54 11.90
N PRO A 52 -10.23 -8.73 10.83
CA PRO A 52 -11.46 -8.34 10.14
C PRO A 52 -12.24 -9.55 9.64
N LEU A 53 -13.55 -9.39 9.39
CA LEU A 53 -14.46 -10.48 9.00
C LEU A 53 -14.01 -11.29 7.78
N TRP A 54 -13.26 -10.67 6.88
CA TRP A 54 -12.69 -11.29 5.65
C TRP A 54 -11.31 -11.91 5.85
N PHE A 55 -10.75 -11.87 7.05
CA PHE A 55 -9.51 -12.54 7.38
C PHE A 55 -9.79 -13.97 7.84
N SER A 56 -8.81 -14.87 7.65
CA SER A 56 -8.93 -16.24 8.11
C SER A 56 -8.93 -16.31 9.65
N THR A 57 -9.88 -17.02 10.24
CA THR A 57 -9.91 -17.23 11.69
C THR A 57 -8.91 -18.30 12.14
N THR A 58 -8.44 -19.15 11.23
CA THR A 58 -7.59 -20.31 11.52
C THR A 58 -6.15 -20.15 11.04
N ASN A 59 -5.88 -19.28 10.07
CA ASN A 59 -4.56 -19.13 9.46
C ASN A 59 -3.93 -17.76 9.78
N LEU A 60 -3.26 -17.66 10.92
CA LEU A 60 -2.60 -16.43 11.36
C LEU A 60 -1.50 -15.99 10.37
N ASN A 61 -0.78 -16.92 9.77
CA ASN A 61 0.25 -16.60 8.78
C ASN A 61 -0.32 -15.89 7.53
N ALA A 62 -1.49 -16.34 7.04
CA ALA A 62 -2.19 -15.65 5.96
C ALA A 62 -2.62 -14.24 6.37
N ASN A 63 -3.08 -14.06 7.61
CA ASN A 63 -3.47 -12.75 8.13
C ASN A 63 -2.28 -11.79 8.24
N VAL A 64 -1.12 -12.26 8.71
CA VAL A 64 0.12 -11.46 8.77
C VAL A 64 0.51 -10.97 7.36
N ARG A 65 0.41 -11.82 6.34
CA ARG A 65 0.66 -11.41 4.95
C ARG A 65 -0.32 -10.32 4.48
N LYS A 66 -1.62 -10.48 4.75
CA LYS A 66 -2.63 -9.47 4.39
C LYS A 66 -2.37 -8.13 5.08
N TRP A 67 -2.02 -8.14 6.36
CA TRP A 67 -1.63 -6.93 7.07
C TRP A 67 -0.38 -6.28 6.49
N ALA A 68 0.64 -7.08 6.12
CA ALA A 68 1.84 -6.56 5.46
C ALA A 68 1.50 -5.84 4.15
N HIS A 69 0.60 -6.40 3.33
CA HIS A 69 0.08 -5.74 2.12
C HIS A 69 -0.62 -4.42 2.46
N ILE A 70 -1.55 -4.39 3.40
CA ILE A 70 -2.23 -3.17 3.82
C ILE A 70 -1.23 -2.08 4.22
N TYR A 71 -0.22 -2.40 5.03
CA TYR A 71 0.77 -1.41 5.48
C TYR A 71 1.67 -0.89 4.35
N ILE A 72 2.16 -1.77 3.49
CA ILE A 72 3.04 -1.33 2.41
C ILE A 72 2.27 -0.52 1.35
N TYR A 73 1.03 -0.88 1.06
CA TYR A 73 0.16 -0.11 0.18
C TYR A 73 -0.35 1.20 0.83
N CYS A 74 -0.49 1.27 2.15
CA CYS A 74 -0.68 2.54 2.86
C CYS A 74 0.52 3.48 2.62
N ALA A 75 1.75 2.98 2.79
CA ALA A 75 2.96 3.75 2.50
C ALA A 75 3.02 4.21 1.03
N LEU A 76 2.64 3.34 0.08
CA LEU A 76 2.52 3.69 -1.33
C LEU A 76 1.47 4.80 -1.54
N GLY A 77 0.30 4.69 -0.92
CA GLY A 77 -0.78 5.69 -1.01
C GLY A 77 -0.34 7.07 -0.53
N VAL A 78 0.33 7.14 0.63
CA VAL A 78 0.88 8.40 1.16
C VAL A 78 1.92 8.99 0.21
N SER A 79 2.90 8.19 -0.21
CA SER A 79 3.99 8.66 -1.07
C SER A 79 3.48 9.10 -2.45
N MET A 80 2.54 8.36 -3.04
CA MET A 80 1.90 8.69 -4.30
C MET A 80 1.10 9.99 -4.19
N ALA A 81 0.31 10.17 -3.12
CA ALA A 81 -0.45 11.40 -2.89
C ALA A 81 0.47 12.62 -2.76
N VAL A 82 1.59 12.50 -2.03
CA VAL A 82 2.59 13.56 -1.90
C VAL A 82 3.24 13.85 -3.25
N THR A 83 3.62 12.83 -4.01
CA THR A 83 4.22 12.98 -5.34
C THR A 83 3.26 13.71 -6.28
N VAL A 84 2.02 13.25 -6.42
CA VAL A 84 0.98 13.90 -7.24
C VAL A 84 0.75 15.36 -6.80
N GLN A 85 0.72 15.62 -5.48
CA GLN A 85 0.57 16.97 -4.93
C GLN A 85 1.70 17.92 -5.35
N LEU A 86 2.94 17.43 -5.37
CA LEU A 86 4.12 18.25 -5.69
C LEU A 86 4.33 18.43 -7.20
N TRP A 87 3.83 17.53 -8.04
CA TRP A 87 3.98 17.61 -9.49
C TRP A 87 2.84 18.38 -10.16
N LEU A 88 1.62 18.25 -9.68
CA LEU A 88 0.45 18.84 -10.31
C LEU A 88 0.00 20.12 -9.58
N HIS A 89 0.23 21.28 -10.19
CA HIS A 89 -0.12 22.56 -9.56
C HIS A 89 -1.47 23.12 -9.99
N ARG A 90 -1.95 22.79 -11.19
CA ARG A 90 -3.12 23.41 -11.82
C ARG A 90 -4.43 22.60 -11.71
N VAL A 91 -4.46 21.57 -10.87
CA VAL A 91 -5.65 20.71 -10.68
C VAL A 91 -6.15 20.77 -9.24
N THR A 92 -7.43 20.49 -9.06
CA THR A 92 -8.08 20.52 -7.73
C THR A 92 -7.58 19.39 -6.82
N LEU A 93 -7.75 19.52 -5.50
CA LEU A 93 -7.38 18.47 -4.55
C LEU A 93 -8.14 17.16 -4.84
N ARG A 94 -9.42 17.27 -5.22
CA ARG A 94 -10.24 16.10 -5.60
C ARG A 94 -9.65 15.35 -6.80
N GLN A 95 -9.27 16.07 -7.85
CA GLN A 95 -8.66 15.46 -9.05
C GLN A 95 -7.31 14.80 -8.71
N LYS A 96 -6.51 15.41 -7.84
CA LYS A 96 -5.26 14.83 -7.37
C LYS A 96 -5.48 13.56 -6.57
N ALA A 97 -6.47 13.56 -5.68
CA ALA A 97 -6.84 12.36 -4.90
C ALA A 97 -7.27 11.22 -5.81
N LEU A 98 -8.14 11.51 -6.80
CA LEU A 98 -8.59 10.51 -7.78
C LEU A 98 -7.42 9.96 -8.60
N LEU A 99 -6.51 10.83 -9.07
CA LEU A 99 -5.35 10.40 -9.84
C LEU A 99 -4.39 9.55 -9.00
N ALA A 100 -4.08 9.97 -7.77
CA ALA A 100 -3.23 9.19 -6.87
C ALA A 100 -3.83 7.80 -6.59
N SER A 101 -5.15 7.74 -6.32
CA SER A 101 -5.87 6.48 -6.12
C SER A 101 -5.88 5.60 -7.37
N ALA A 102 -6.08 6.19 -8.55
CA ALA A 102 -6.07 5.46 -9.82
C ALA A 102 -4.69 4.88 -10.13
N LEU A 103 -3.60 5.64 -9.87
CA LEU A 103 -2.24 5.16 -10.06
C LEU A 103 -1.90 4.01 -9.09
N CYS A 104 -2.30 4.12 -7.82
CA CYS A 104 -2.13 3.02 -6.84
C CYS A 104 -2.94 1.79 -7.24
N MET A 105 -4.19 1.96 -7.72
CA MET A 105 -5.04 0.87 -8.17
C MET A 105 -4.44 0.16 -9.39
N LEU A 106 -3.95 0.92 -10.36
CA LEU A 106 -3.31 0.37 -11.55
C LEU A 106 -2.05 -0.42 -11.16
N TYR A 107 -1.28 0.09 -10.20
CA TYR A 107 -0.10 -0.60 -9.70
C TYR A 107 -0.47 -1.89 -8.96
N ALA A 108 -1.48 -1.88 -8.08
CA ALA A 108 -1.96 -3.06 -7.37
C ALA A 108 -2.48 -4.15 -8.34
N ALA A 109 -3.25 -3.75 -9.35
CA ALA A 109 -3.71 -4.68 -10.37
C ALA A 109 -2.55 -5.26 -11.20
N GLY A 110 -1.53 -4.45 -11.51
CA GLY A 110 -0.31 -4.89 -12.20
C GLY A 110 0.54 -5.82 -11.35
N ASP A 111 0.64 -5.56 -10.04
CA ASP A 111 1.34 -6.42 -9.09
C ASP A 111 0.67 -7.80 -8.99
N GLU A 112 -0.66 -7.83 -8.88
CA GLU A 112 -1.43 -9.06 -8.82
C GLU A 112 -1.35 -9.85 -10.14
N PHE A 113 -1.38 -9.16 -11.28
CA PHE A 113 -1.13 -9.79 -12.57
C PHE A 113 0.27 -10.38 -12.67
N HIS A 114 1.29 -9.69 -12.14
CA HIS A 114 2.66 -10.22 -12.07
C HIS A 114 2.73 -11.49 -11.21
N GLN A 115 2.05 -11.52 -10.06
CA GLN A 115 2.03 -12.66 -9.16
C GLN A 115 1.47 -13.93 -9.81
N TYR A 116 0.62 -13.81 -10.84
CA TYR A 116 0.13 -14.95 -11.61
C TYR A 116 1.26 -15.79 -12.25
N PHE A 117 2.38 -15.14 -12.57
CA PHE A 117 3.55 -15.80 -13.17
C PHE A 117 4.57 -16.29 -12.13
N VAL A 118 4.34 -16.05 -10.84
CA VAL A 118 5.27 -16.45 -9.77
C VAL A 118 4.92 -17.85 -9.26
N PRO A 119 5.89 -18.79 -9.19
CA PRO A 119 5.63 -20.15 -8.74
C PRO A 119 4.95 -20.23 -7.38
N GLY A 120 3.86 -21.01 -7.32
CA GLY A 120 3.09 -21.25 -6.11
C GLY A 120 2.20 -20.10 -5.65
N ARG A 121 2.10 -19.00 -6.43
CA ARG A 121 1.13 -17.92 -6.21
C ARG A 121 -0.05 -18.05 -7.17
N ALA A 122 -1.20 -17.54 -6.75
CA ALA A 122 -2.39 -17.43 -7.58
C ALA A 122 -2.86 -15.98 -7.55
N ALA A 123 -3.15 -15.40 -8.72
CA ALA A 123 -3.76 -14.08 -8.81
C ALA A 123 -5.18 -14.13 -8.25
N GLN A 124 -5.48 -13.27 -7.29
CA GLN A 124 -6.78 -13.19 -6.65
C GLN A 124 -7.26 -11.74 -6.59
N LEU A 125 -8.40 -11.44 -7.21
CA LEU A 125 -9.00 -10.10 -7.13
C LEU A 125 -9.22 -9.62 -5.69
N SER A 126 -9.38 -10.55 -4.74
CA SER A 126 -9.44 -10.23 -3.31
C SER A 126 -8.19 -9.52 -2.79
N ASP A 127 -7.02 -9.82 -3.34
CA ASP A 127 -5.76 -9.25 -2.90
C ASP A 127 -5.62 -7.80 -3.40
N VAL A 128 -6.11 -7.48 -4.61
CA VAL A 128 -6.26 -6.09 -5.08
C VAL A 128 -7.19 -5.28 -4.14
N VAL A 129 -8.26 -5.90 -3.62
CA VAL A 129 -9.15 -5.23 -2.66
C VAL A 129 -8.45 -4.98 -1.33
N ILE A 130 -7.64 -5.92 -0.85
CA ILE A 130 -6.84 -5.77 0.37
C ILE A 130 -5.82 -4.63 0.20
N ASP A 131 -5.15 -4.55 -0.94
CA ASP A 131 -4.22 -3.48 -1.27
C ASP A 131 -4.93 -2.12 -1.33
N ALA A 132 -6.14 -2.09 -1.91
CA ALA A 132 -6.97 -0.89 -1.95
C ALA A 132 -7.38 -0.40 -0.56
N MET A 133 -7.63 -1.31 0.38
CA MET A 133 -7.88 -0.96 1.77
C MET A 133 -6.66 -0.32 2.46
N GLY A 134 -5.45 -0.58 1.97
CA GLY A 134 -4.24 0.10 2.41
C GLY A 134 -4.15 1.52 1.84
N PHE A 135 -4.13 1.68 0.52
CA PHE A 135 -3.84 2.99 -0.08
C PHE A 135 -5.01 3.97 -0.08
N LEU A 136 -6.27 3.55 -0.23
CA LEU A 136 -7.40 4.48 -0.34
C LEU A 136 -7.59 5.37 0.91
N PRO A 137 -7.64 4.81 2.14
CA PRO A 137 -7.75 5.64 3.34
C PRO A 137 -6.57 6.59 3.51
N CYS A 138 -5.36 6.13 3.16
CA CYS A 138 -4.14 6.91 3.31
C CYS A 138 -4.07 8.07 2.30
N VAL A 139 -4.46 7.86 1.03
CA VAL A 139 -4.63 8.93 0.04
C VAL A 139 -5.69 9.92 0.51
N ALA A 140 -6.85 9.44 0.96
CA ALA A 140 -7.93 10.30 1.46
C ALA A 140 -7.46 11.14 2.65
N ALA A 141 -6.76 10.56 3.62
CA ALA A 141 -6.23 11.26 4.79
C ALA A 141 -5.28 12.39 4.39
N VAL A 142 -4.34 12.15 3.46
CA VAL A 142 -3.42 13.19 2.97
C VAL A 142 -4.19 14.37 2.39
N TYR A 143 -5.17 14.13 1.53
CA TYR A 143 -5.92 15.22 0.89
C TYR A 143 -6.93 15.90 1.81
N LEU A 144 -7.48 15.19 2.80
CA LEU A 144 -8.31 15.79 3.85
C LEU A 144 -7.49 16.74 4.74
N VAL A 145 -6.29 16.35 5.14
CA VAL A 145 -5.37 17.22 5.90
C VAL A 145 -5.01 18.47 5.06
N LEU A 146 -4.67 18.29 3.79
CA LEU A 146 -4.36 19.42 2.92
C LEU A 146 -5.56 20.36 2.72
N TRP A 147 -6.75 19.83 2.62
CA TRP A 147 -7.98 20.60 2.54
C TRP A 147 -8.24 21.40 3.84
N ALA A 148 -8.14 20.73 4.99
CA ALA A 148 -8.32 21.36 6.30
C ALA A 148 -7.31 22.50 6.52
N VAL A 149 -6.03 22.25 6.25
CA VAL A 149 -4.97 23.30 6.38
C VAL A 149 -5.24 24.48 5.46
N ARG A 150 -5.71 24.25 4.22
CA ARG A 150 -6.06 25.38 3.32
C ARG A 150 -7.23 26.17 3.84
N ARG A 151 -8.25 25.50 4.41
CA ARG A 151 -9.43 26.18 4.93
C ARG A 151 -9.15 27.02 6.19
N LEU A 152 -8.19 26.58 7.02
CA LEU A 152 -7.78 27.33 8.23
C LEU A 152 -6.87 28.52 7.93
N ARG A 153 -6.30 28.59 6.73
CA ARG A 153 -5.37 29.67 6.31
C ARG A 153 -6.05 30.75 5.48
N ASN A 154 -7.28 30.55 5.04
CA ASN A 154 -8.13 31.51 4.34
C ASN A 154 -9.17 32.09 5.31
#